data_9b511a34e94f34b1b6735c1ec909f819
#
_entry.id   9b511a34e94f34b1b6735c1ec909f819
#
_cell.length_a   1.000
_cell.length_b   1.000
_cell.length_c   1.000
_cell.angle_alpha   90.00
_cell.angle_beta   90.00
_cell.angle_gamma   90.00
#
_symmetry.space_group_name_H-M   'P 1'
#
loop_
_entity.id
_entity.type
_entity.pdbx_description
1 polymer ?
#
loop_
_entity_poly.entity_id
_entity_poly.type
_entity_poly.pdbx_seq_one_letter_code
_entity_poly.pdbx_strand_id
1 'polypeptide(L)'
;MCLVVIAGMFATMDEKFSLKSFFTKNIGLGFVLTIVLAVQNIFVNKAIANNDYWTEILWMGIFASSFSFIFLFPKFKKDVFSSKLSDYFGVIALSFFGTFGDMAAYKAFSGNVGTSSIIISLPISMIFVFLLSFLKPDLLEKHSIKVYLIRFISAGIMIWGALKLSM
;
A
#
# COMPACT_ATOMS: atom_id res chain seq x y z
N MET A 1 -8.31 -3.69 18.59
CA MET A 1 -7.55 -2.62 17.92
C MET A 1 -6.10 -2.53 18.38
N CYS A 2 -5.79 -2.31 19.67
CA CYS A 2 -4.39 -2.18 20.14
C CYS A 2 -3.46 -3.32 19.68
N LEU A 3 -3.94 -4.56 19.70
CA LEU A 3 -3.18 -5.73 19.30
C LEU A 3 -2.76 -5.69 17.81
N VAL A 4 -3.63 -5.21 16.93
CA VAL A 4 -3.34 -5.04 15.49
C VAL A 4 -2.27 -3.96 15.27
N VAL A 5 -2.34 -2.85 16.02
CA VAL A 5 -1.33 -1.77 15.96
C VAL A 5 0.04 -2.26 16.42
N ILE A 6 0.08 -2.96 17.57
CA ILE A 6 1.32 -3.53 18.10
C ILE A 6 1.92 -4.54 17.11
N ALA A 7 1.10 -5.44 16.58
CA ALA A 7 1.55 -6.41 15.58
C ALA A 7 2.04 -5.72 14.29
N GLY A 8 1.39 -4.65 13.84
CA GLY A 8 1.85 -3.83 12.72
C GLY A 8 3.22 -3.21 12.97
N MET A 9 3.47 -2.71 14.18
CA MET A 9 4.81 -2.20 14.55
C MET A 9 5.88 -3.29 14.47
N PHE A 10 5.60 -4.48 14.97
CA PHE A 10 6.56 -5.60 14.87
C PHE A 10 6.76 -6.08 13.41
N ALA A 11 5.72 -6.03 12.58
CA ALA A 11 5.82 -6.40 11.17
C ALA A 11 6.75 -5.47 10.36
N THR A 12 6.91 -4.22 10.81
CA THR A 12 7.75 -3.21 10.14
C THR A 12 9.13 -3.01 10.77
N MET A 13 9.44 -3.73 11.85
CA MET A 13 10.73 -3.59 12.56
C MET A 13 11.90 -4.09 11.71
N ASP A 14 13.00 -3.34 11.79
CA ASP A 14 14.32 -3.69 11.24
C ASP A 14 15.08 -4.68 12.12
N GLU A 15 16.21 -5.20 11.59
CA GLU A 15 17.08 -6.16 12.28
C GLU A 15 17.57 -5.70 13.65
N LYS A 16 17.70 -4.39 13.87
CA LYS A 16 18.21 -3.83 15.12
C LYS A 16 17.16 -3.73 16.23
N PHE A 17 15.91 -4.03 15.96
CA PHE A 17 14.80 -3.96 16.93
C PHE A 17 14.85 -2.73 17.86
N SER A 18 15.25 -1.58 17.32
CA SER A 18 15.44 -0.35 18.10
C SER A 18 14.22 0.57 17.95
N LEU A 19 13.63 0.96 19.08
CA LEU A 19 12.56 1.97 19.07
C LEU A 19 13.00 3.30 18.46
N LYS A 20 14.30 3.64 18.52
CA LYS A 20 14.83 4.85 17.89
C LYS A 20 14.71 4.82 16.36
N SER A 21 14.68 3.64 15.74
CA SER A 21 14.48 3.52 14.29
C SER A 21 13.09 4.01 13.83
N PHE A 22 12.09 4.01 14.72
CA PHE A 22 10.76 4.54 14.44
C PHE A 22 10.67 6.08 14.45
N PHE A 23 11.65 6.76 15.01
CA PHE A 23 11.67 8.24 15.10
C PHE A 23 12.55 8.88 14.02
N THR A 24 12.60 8.29 12.83
CA THR A 24 13.29 8.87 11.67
C THR A 24 12.34 9.76 10.88
N LYS A 25 12.88 10.75 10.15
CA LYS A 25 12.12 11.63 9.28
C LYS A 25 11.28 10.84 8.25
N ASN A 26 11.83 9.75 7.72
CA ASN A 26 11.16 8.92 6.71
C ASN A 26 9.92 8.21 7.29
N ILE A 27 10.01 7.73 8.52
CA ILE A 27 8.86 7.11 9.21
C ILE A 27 7.82 8.16 9.57
N GLY A 28 8.24 9.37 9.97
CA GLY A 28 7.32 10.49 10.17
C GLY A 28 6.53 10.83 8.91
N LEU A 29 7.19 10.86 7.75
CA LEU A 29 6.52 11.05 6.46
C LEU A 29 5.57 9.90 6.13
N GLY A 30 5.96 8.65 6.41
CA GLY A 30 5.09 7.48 6.26
C GLY A 30 3.83 7.57 7.13
N PHE A 31 3.97 8.06 8.36
CA PHE A 31 2.83 8.27 9.25
C PHE A 31 1.86 9.33 8.72
N VAL A 32 2.38 10.47 8.24
CA VAL A 32 1.56 11.50 7.58
C VAL A 32 0.84 10.93 6.36
N LEU A 33 1.54 10.17 5.51
CA LEU A 33 0.94 9.50 4.36
C LEU A 33 -0.20 8.56 4.79
N THR A 34 -0.01 7.79 5.84
CA THR A 34 -1.05 6.89 6.37
C THR A 34 -2.31 7.64 6.81
N ILE A 35 -2.15 8.81 7.46
CA ILE A 35 -3.29 9.67 7.82
C ILE A 35 -4.01 10.16 6.57
N VAL A 36 -3.26 10.65 5.57
CA VAL A 36 -3.84 11.13 4.31
C VAL A 36 -4.61 10.02 3.60
N LEU A 37 -4.05 8.80 3.52
CA LEU A 37 -4.72 7.65 2.93
C LEU A 37 -5.98 7.24 3.71
N ALA A 38 -5.95 7.30 5.04
CA ALA A 38 -7.14 7.01 5.86
C ALA A 38 -8.27 8.00 5.59
N VAL A 39 -7.95 9.29 5.51
CA VAL A 39 -8.92 10.33 5.16
C VAL A 39 -9.46 10.12 3.73
N GLN A 40 -8.57 9.85 2.77
CA GLN A 40 -8.96 9.51 1.40
C GLN A 40 -9.96 8.35 1.36
N ASN A 41 -9.67 7.25 2.06
CA ASN A 41 -10.54 6.07 2.08
C ASN A 41 -11.94 6.37 2.63
N ILE A 42 -12.05 7.27 3.61
CA ILE A 42 -13.36 7.73 4.13
C ILE A 42 -14.12 8.50 3.06
N PHE A 43 -13.46 9.41 2.33
CA PHE A 43 -14.10 10.16 1.25
C PHE A 43 -14.53 9.26 0.10
N VAL A 44 -13.67 8.33 -0.32
CA VAL A 44 -13.98 7.35 -1.36
C VAL A 44 -15.20 6.51 -0.98
N ASN A 45 -15.26 6.02 0.27
CA ASN A 45 -16.41 5.27 0.73
C ASN A 45 -17.71 6.10 0.67
N LYS A 46 -17.67 7.35 1.14
CA LYS A 46 -18.84 8.25 1.05
C LYS A 46 -19.27 8.52 -0.39
N ALA A 47 -18.32 8.73 -1.28
CA ALA A 47 -18.59 8.98 -2.69
C ALA A 47 -19.27 7.77 -3.33
N ILE A 48 -18.72 6.56 -3.14
CA ILE A 48 -19.28 5.32 -3.67
C ILE A 48 -20.64 4.99 -3.03
N ALA A 49 -20.86 5.32 -1.77
CA ALA A 49 -22.13 5.08 -1.10
C ALA A 49 -23.28 5.95 -1.66
N ASN A 50 -22.96 7.14 -2.17
CA ASN A 50 -23.94 8.11 -2.67
C ASN A 50 -24.13 8.07 -4.19
N ASN A 51 -23.19 7.45 -4.93
CA ASN A 51 -23.19 7.41 -6.38
C ASN A 51 -22.93 5.99 -6.90
N ASP A 52 -23.06 5.83 -8.22
CA ASP A 52 -22.67 4.58 -8.85
C ASP A 52 -21.14 4.36 -8.79
N TYR A 53 -20.75 3.16 -8.41
CA TYR A 53 -19.33 2.77 -8.24
C TYR A 53 -18.48 3.07 -9.49
N TRP A 54 -18.98 2.73 -10.68
CA TRP A 54 -18.24 2.92 -11.92
C TRP A 54 -18.06 4.39 -12.28
N THR A 55 -19.09 5.18 -12.04
CA THR A 55 -19.05 6.65 -12.24
C THR A 55 -18.01 7.29 -11.34
N GLU A 56 -17.96 6.91 -10.06
CA GLU A 56 -16.98 7.46 -9.12
C GLU A 56 -15.53 7.07 -9.49
N ILE A 57 -15.29 5.82 -9.84
CA ILE A 57 -13.97 5.35 -10.28
C ILE A 57 -13.51 6.09 -11.53
N LEU A 58 -14.40 6.29 -12.50
CA LEU A 58 -14.10 7.05 -13.72
C LEU A 58 -13.68 8.48 -13.40
N TRP A 59 -14.46 9.19 -12.59
CA TRP A 59 -14.16 10.57 -12.23
C TRP A 59 -12.89 10.70 -11.39
N MET A 60 -12.66 9.80 -10.42
CA MET A 60 -11.41 9.77 -9.67
C MET A 60 -10.20 9.58 -10.59
N GLY A 61 -10.30 8.66 -11.55
CA GLY A 61 -9.22 8.45 -12.55
C GLY A 61 -8.97 9.68 -13.41
N ILE A 62 -10.01 10.34 -13.90
CA ILE A 62 -9.91 11.56 -14.71
C ILE A 62 -9.25 12.68 -13.90
N PHE A 63 -9.72 12.94 -12.67
CA PHE A 63 -9.17 14.01 -11.85
C PHE A 63 -7.72 13.73 -11.43
N ALA A 64 -7.40 12.52 -11.01
CA ALA A 64 -6.03 12.13 -10.63
C ALA A 64 -5.06 12.27 -11.82
N SER A 65 -5.47 11.81 -13.00
CA SER A 65 -4.67 11.92 -14.22
C SER A 65 -4.48 13.38 -14.65
N SER A 66 -5.55 14.17 -14.62
CA SER A 66 -5.51 15.60 -14.95
C SER A 66 -4.62 16.39 -14.00
N PHE A 67 -4.75 16.13 -12.69
CA PHE A 67 -3.91 16.76 -11.67
C PHE A 67 -2.44 16.38 -11.87
N SER A 68 -2.15 15.11 -12.08
CA SER A 68 -0.80 14.65 -12.34
C SER A 68 -0.21 15.26 -13.60
N PHE A 69 -0.98 15.36 -14.67
CA PHE A 69 -0.55 15.98 -15.91
C PHE A 69 -0.25 17.48 -15.74
N ILE A 70 -1.12 18.23 -15.07
CA ILE A 70 -0.94 19.68 -14.89
C ILE A 70 0.26 20.00 -13.98
N PHE A 71 0.42 19.28 -12.87
CA PHE A 71 1.41 19.63 -11.85
C PHE A 71 2.73 18.87 -11.97
N LEU A 72 2.71 17.60 -12.40
CA LEU A 72 3.92 16.77 -12.44
C LEU A 72 4.58 16.77 -13.82
N PHE A 73 3.81 16.75 -14.91
CA PHE A 73 4.37 16.69 -16.24
C PHE A 73 5.33 17.82 -16.55
N PRO A 74 5.04 19.12 -16.25
CA PRO A 74 5.99 20.20 -16.51
C PRO A 74 7.34 20.00 -15.81
N LYS A 75 7.31 19.44 -14.59
CA LYS A 75 8.50 19.20 -13.77
C LYS A 75 9.36 18.06 -14.32
N PHE A 76 8.74 16.99 -14.79
CA PHE A 76 9.41 15.77 -15.22
C PHE A 76 9.47 15.58 -16.74
N LYS A 77 9.07 16.62 -17.50
CA LYS A 77 9.03 16.59 -18.97
C LYS A 77 10.33 16.09 -19.60
N LYS A 78 11.49 16.55 -19.13
CA LYS A 78 12.79 16.16 -19.67
C LYS A 78 13.04 14.67 -19.48
N ASP A 79 12.75 14.14 -18.29
CA ASP A 79 12.98 12.74 -17.98
C ASP A 79 12.07 11.85 -18.82
N VAL A 80 10.79 12.24 -18.98
CA VAL A 80 9.84 11.52 -19.84
C VAL A 80 10.35 11.41 -21.27
N PHE A 81 10.79 12.51 -21.90
CA PHE A 81 11.25 12.47 -23.29
C PHE A 81 12.63 11.86 -23.49
N SER A 82 13.44 11.71 -22.43
CA SER A 82 14.75 11.06 -22.50
C SER A 82 14.71 9.58 -22.20
N SER A 83 13.61 9.05 -21.67
CA SER A 83 13.45 7.64 -21.31
C SER A 83 13.33 6.76 -22.55
N LYS A 84 13.88 5.54 -22.48
CA LYS A 84 13.77 4.54 -23.55
C LYS A 84 12.41 3.84 -23.48
N LEU A 85 11.94 3.33 -24.60
CA LEU A 85 10.65 2.61 -24.67
C LEU A 85 10.61 1.40 -23.70
N SER A 86 11.74 0.72 -23.48
CA SER A 86 11.86 -0.37 -22.52
C SER A 86 11.52 0.03 -21.08
N ASP A 87 11.82 1.29 -20.72
CA ASP A 87 11.63 1.77 -19.34
C ASP A 87 10.13 1.96 -19.03
N TYR A 88 9.34 2.23 -20.07
CA TYR A 88 7.90 2.38 -19.95
C TYR A 88 7.15 1.07 -19.68
N PHE A 89 7.71 -0.08 -20.10
CA PHE A 89 7.04 -1.37 -19.92
C PHE A 89 6.76 -1.67 -18.45
N GLY A 90 7.75 -1.45 -17.57
CA GLY A 90 7.59 -1.63 -16.13
C GLY A 90 6.53 -0.69 -15.53
N VAL A 91 6.53 0.57 -15.98
CA VAL A 91 5.57 1.58 -15.53
C VAL A 91 4.15 1.23 -16.00
N ILE A 92 3.98 0.80 -17.24
CA ILE A 92 2.69 0.38 -17.79
C ILE A 92 2.16 -0.84 -17.04
N ALA A 93 3.00 -1.85 -16.82
CA ALA A 93 2.62 -3.04 -16.06
C ALA A 93 2.20 -2.68 -14.62
N LEU A 94 3.01 -1.85 -13.93
CA LEU A 94 2.70 -1.38 -12.58
C LEU A 94 1.38 -0.60 -12.55
N SER A 95 1.15 0.30 -13.51
CA SER A 95 -0.07 1.09 -13.59
C SER A 95 -1.29 0.21 -13.86
N PHE A 96 -1.16 -0.78 -14.74
CA PHE A 96 -2.23 -1.72 -15.05
C PHE A 96 -2.65 -2.51 -13.79
N PHE A 97 -1.71 -3.20 -13.16
CA PHE A 97 -1.99 -3.97 -11.95
C PHE A 97 -2.41 -3.10 -10.77
N GLY A 98 -1.81 -1.91 -10.62
CA GLY A 98 -2.19 -0.93 -9.61
C GLY A 98 -3.65 -0.49 -9.75
N THR A 99 -4.07 -0.12 -10.96
CA THR A 99 -5.45 0.29 -11.22
C THR A 99 -6.45 -0.81 -10.88
N PHE A 100 -6.18 -2.06 -11.28
CA PHE A 100 -7.04 -3.19 -10.89
C PHE A 100 -7.05 -3.44 -9.39
N GLY A 101 -5.91 -3.30 -8.72
CA GLY A 101 -5.80 -3.37 -7.27
C GLY A 101 -6.64 -2.31 -6.57
N ASP A 102 -6.55 -1.07 -7.03
CA ASP A 102 -7.32 0.05 -6.49
C ASP A 102 -8.83 -0.14 -6.72
N MET A 103 -9.24 -0.60 -7.90
CA MET A 103 -10.64 -0.92 -8.18
C MET A 103 -11.18 -2.00 -7.24
N ALA A 104 -10.42 -3.06 -7.01
CA ALA A 104 -10.80 -4.11 -6.07
C ALA A 104 -10.88 -3.59 -4.63
N ALA A 105 -9.91 -2.75 -4.21
CA ALA A 105 -9.89 -2.13 -2.90
C ALA A 105 -11.10 -1.22 -2.68
N TYR A 106 -11.42 -0.36 -3.63
CA TYR A 106 -12.57 0.54 -3.54
C TYR A 106 -13.90 -0.23 -3.54
N LYS A 107 -13.98 -1.33 -4.28
CA LYS A 107 -15.15 -2.21 -4.20
C LYS A 107 -15.30 -2.85 -2.83
N ALA A 108 -14.20 -3.25 -2.20
CA ALA A 108 -14.22 -3.76 -0.83
C ALA A 108 -14.62 -2.68 0.19
N PHE A 109 -14.19 -1.43 0.00
CA PHE A 109 -14.56 -0.30 0.85
C PHE A 109 -16.05 0.02 0.78
N SER A 110 -16.74 -0.25 -0.32
CA SER A 110 -18.19 -0.07 -0.41
C SER A 110 -18.98 -0.98 0.56
N GLY A 111 -18.38 -2.08 1.02
CA GLY A 111 -18.96 -2.93 2.06
C GLY A 111 -18.62 -2.44 3.47
N ASN A 112 -17.35 -2.48 3.85
CA ASN A 112 -16.89 -2.06 5.18
C ASN A 112 -15.45 -1.51 5.10
N VAL A 113 -15.32 -0.19 5.25
CA VAL A 113 -14.00 0.49 5.14
C VAL A 113 -13.02 -0.01 6.20
N GLY A 114 -13.47 -0.18 7.43
CA GLY A 114 -12.59 -0.55 8.54
C GLY A 114 -11.97 -1.93 8.32
N THR A 115 -12.79 -2.93 8.09
CA THR A 115 -12.34 -4.31 7.83
C THR A 115 -11.51 -4.40 6.55
N SER A 116 -11.98 -3.78 5.47
CA SER A 116 -11.27 -3.79 4.19
C SER A 116 -9.91 -3.11 4.27
N SER A 117 -9.80 -1.97 4.96
CA SER A 117 -8.52 -1.29 5.17
C SER A 117 -7.51 -2.17 5.94
N ILE A 118 -7.96 -2.91 6.94
CA ILE A 118 -7.11 -3.83 7.68
C ILE A 118 -6.64 -4.97 6.76
N ILE A 119 -7.54 -5.57 5.99
CA ILE A 119 -7.21 -6.68 5.08
C ILE A 119 -6.23 -6.22 3.99
N ILE A 120 -6.46 -5.05 3.40
CA ILE A 120 -5.58 -4.49 2.36
C ILE A 120 -4.21 -4.11 2.92
N SER A 121 -4.13 -3.69 4.19
CA SER A 121 -2.87 -3.37 4.86
C SER A 121 -2.08 -4.61 5.30
N LEU A 122 -2.64 -5.82 5.16
CA LEU A 122 -1.92 -7.04 5.48
C LEU A 122 -0.67 -7.15 4.59
N PRO A 123 0.48 -7.54 5.16
CA PRO A 123 1.74 -7.58 4.43
C PRO A 123 1.83 -8.80 3.49
N ILE A 124 0.83 -8.99 2.63
CA ILE A 124 0.80 -10.07 1.62
C ILE A 124 1.99 -9.93 0.67
N SER A 125 2.38 -8.68 0.34
CA SER A 125 3.60 -8.40 -0.43
C SER A 125 4.84 -9.02 0.20
N MET A 126 4.90 -9.15 1.53
CA MET A 126 6.01 -9.75 2.24
C MET A 126 6.14 -11.26 1.92
N ILE A 127 5.02 -11.96 1.71
CA ILE A 127 5.02 -13.37 1.30
C ILE A 127 5.64 -13.47 -0.10
N PHE A 128 5.23 -12.61 -1.03
CA PHE A 128 5.81 -12.57 -2.37
C PHE A 128 7.30 -12.20 -2.34
N VAL A 129 7.69 -11.20 -1.56
CA VAL A 129 9.11 -10.83 -1.39
C VAL A 129 9.91 -12.00 -0.84
N PHE A 130 9.39 -12.70 0.16
CA PHE A 130 10.04 -13.87 0.72
C PHE A 130 10.20 -15.00 -0.32
N LEU A 131 9.15 -15.32 -1.08
CA LEU A 131 9.22 -16.32 -2.14
C LEU A 131 10.19 -15.90 -3.25
N LEU A 132 10.17 -14.64 -3.67
CA LEU A 132 11.09 -14.12 -4.68
C LEU A 132 12.54 -14.10 -4.21
N SER A 133 12.79 -13.98 -2.91
CA SER A 133 14.15 -14.03 -2.36
C SER A 133 14.83 -15.38 -2.55
N PHE A 134 14.04 -16.47 -2.70
CA PHE A 134 14.58 -17.79 -3.08
C PHE A 134 14.88 -17.89 -4.57
N LEU A 135 14.10 -17.21 -5.42
CA LEU A 135 14.24 -17.30 -6.88
C LEU A 135 15.33 -16.35 -7.41
N LYS A 136 15.43 -15.14 -6.86
CA LYS A 136 16.41 -14.12 -7.26
C LYS A 136 16.90 -13.34 -6.04
N PRO A 137 17.85 -13.90 -5.29
CA PRO A 137 18.36 -13.30 -4.04
C PRO A 137 19.08 -11.96 -4.24
N ASP A 138 19.52 -11.66 -5.47
CA ASP A 138 20.27 -10.42 -5.79
C ASP A 138 19.36 -9.19 -5.99
N LEU A 139 18.06 -9.38 -6.15
CA LEU A 139 17.10 -8.30 -6.38
C LEU A 139 16.51 -7.72 -5.09
N LEU A 140 16.68 -8.41 -3.97
CA LEU A 140 16.00 -8.08 -2.72
C LEU A 140 16.99 -7.94 -1.58
N GLU A 141 16.71 -7.03 -0.66
CA GLU A 141 17.46 -6.91 0.59
C GLU A 141 17.36 -8.22 1.39
N LYS A 142 18.51 -8.80 1.72
CA LYS A 142 18.58 -10.02 2.51
C LYS A 142 18.38 -9.68 3.97
N HIS A 143 17.21 -10.02 4.50
CA HIS A 143 16.99 -10.00 5.94
C HIS A 143 17.28 -11.36 6.57
N SER A 144 17.64 -11.37 7.84
CA SER A 144 17.82 -12.61 8.58
C SER A 144 16.50 -13.40 8.70
N ILE A 145 16.56 -14.72 8.73
CA ILE A 145 15.38 -15.58 8.89
C ILE A 145 14.58 -15.19 10.13
N LYS A 146 15.25 -14.71 11.18
CA LYS A 146 14.62 -14.23 12.41
C LYS A 146 13.67 -13.05 12.16
N VAL A 147 14.05 -12.10 11.28
CA VAL A 147 13.20 -10.95 10.91
C VAL A 147 11.96 -11.43 10.16
N TYR A 148 12.13 -12.33 9.21
CA TYR A 148 10.99 -12.91 8.49
C TYR A 148 10.03 -13.65 9.43
N LEU A 149 10.55 -14.44 10.35
CA LEU A 149 9.73 -15.18 11.32
C LEU A 149 8.87 -14.21 12.17
N ILE A 150 9.46 -13.15 12.70
CA ILE A 150 8.75 -12.15 13.51
C ILE A 150 7.68 -11.47 12.66
N ARG A 151 8.01 -11.09 11.42
CA ARG A 151 7.06 -10.45 10.50
C ARG A 151 5.89 -11.38 10.16
N PHE A 152 6.12 -12.67 9.91
CA PHE A 152 5.07 -13.64 9.64
C PHE A 152 4.16 -13.90 10.86
N ILE A 153 4.73 -14.01 12.05
CA ILE A 153 3.95 -14.13 13.29
C ILE A 153 3.10 -12.89 13.49
N SER A 154 3.68 -11.71 13.30
CA SER A 154 2.97 -10.42 13.43
C SER A 154 1.84 -10.31 12.41
N ALA A 155 2.06 -10.72 11.16
CA ALA A 155 1.03 -10.77 10.12
C ALA A 155 -0.12 -11.71 10.51
N GLY A 156 0.20 -12.90 11.05
CA GLY A 156 -0.81 -13.83 11.55
C GLY A 156 -1.68 -13.23 12.68
N ILE A 157 -1.06 -12.52 13.62
CA ILE A 157 -1.76 -11.82 14.69
C ILE A 157 -2.65 -10.70 14.13
N MET A 158 -2.17 -9.96 13.11
CA MET A 158 -2.97 -8.93 12.44
C MET A 158 -4.21 -9.53 11.75
N ILE A 159 -4.04 -10.63 11.01
CA ILE A 159 -5.15 -11.33 10.35
C ILE A 159 -6.19 -11.79 11.38
N TRP A 160 -5.73 -12.43 12.44
CA TRP A 160 -6.62 -12.90 13.50
C TRP A 160 -7.37 -11.74 14.18
N GLY A 161 -6.67 -10.64 14.46
CA GLY A 161 -7.28 -9.42 15.00
C GLY A 161 -8.30 -8.79 14.05
N ALA A 162 -8.02 -8.78 12.73
CA ALA A 162 -8.93 -8.29 11.71
C ALA A 162 -10.21 -9.14 11.63
N LEU A 163 -10.07 -10.46 11.63
CA LEU A 163 -11.22 -11.38 11.62
C LEU A 163 -12.11 -11.19 12.86
N LYS A 164 -11.51 -11.03 14.04
CA LYS A 164 -12.28 -10.75 15.27
C LYS A 164 -13.02 -9.41 15.27
N LEU A 165 -12.54 -8.42 14.52
CA LEU A 165 -13.20 -7.12 14.40
C LEU A 165 -14.31 -7.14 13.34
N SER A 166 -14.31 -8.12 12.44
CA SER A 166 -15.33 -8.28 11.38
C SER A 166 -16.52 -9.14 11.79
N MET A 167 -16.38 -9.91 12.88
CA MET A 167 -17.44 -10.71 13.53
C MET A 167 -18.19 -9.86 14.56
#